data_ce41fbb1ed1f5ac082797abbc438a1f8
#
_entry.id   ce41fbb1ed1f5ac082797abbc438a1f8
#
_cell.length_a   1.000
_cell.length_b   1.000
_cell.length_c   1.000
_cell.angle_alpha   90.00
_cell.angle_beta   90.00
_cell.angle_gamma   90.00
#
_symmetry.space_group_name_H-M   'P 1'
#
loop_
_entity.id
_entity.type
_entity.pdbx_description
1 polymer ?
#
loop_
_entity_poly.entity_id
_entity_poly.type
_entity_poly.pdbx_seq_one_letter_code
_entity_poly.pdbx_strand_id
1 'polypeptide(L)'
;MPRKNKKLPRHLLVIRTSAMGDVAMLPHALRALKEAYPEVKVTVATKSLFHPFFEGLDVGFLDIETRRTHRGIRGAIRFAREAAELKIDAVADMHNVLRSKMVRAALHLRGIPVSVIHKGRIEKYMRLGRGSEGVKPLKHTVIRYCDVFRRLGFDFPDPRPAEKRPRPNPMGEKRGVWIGFAPFSAQPGKTYPEKLSAEAVRLLSGRFDRVFVHSGGGEEAEFAR
;
A
#
# COMPACT_ATOMS: atom_id res chain seq x y z
N MET A 1 -9.20 2.24 29.37
CA MET A 1 -8.32 1.53 30.31
C MET A 1 -7.22 0.83 29.53
N PRO A 2 -5.94 1.05 29.79
CA PRO A 2 -4.86 0.33 29.15
C PRO A 2 -4.89 -1.13 29.61
N ARG A 3 -4.92 -2.06 28.64
CA ARG A 3 -4.85 -3.51 28.94
C ARG A 3 -3.46 -3.81 29.48
N LYS A 4 -3.38 -4.02 30.79
CA LYS A 4 -2.18 -4.45 31.51
C LYS A 4 -1.62 -5.75 30.92
N ASN A 5 -0.30 -5.76 30.67
CA ASN A 5 0.57 -6.95 30.46
C ASN A 5 0.31 -7.86 29.25
N LYS A 6 0.00 -7.35 28.07
CA LYS A 6 0.15 -8.17 26.87
C LYS A 6 1.56 -8.00 26.32
N LYS A 7 2.37 -9.08 26.33
CA LYS A 7 3.71 -9.09 25.72
C LYS A 7 3.57 -8.65 24.27
N LEU A 8 4.34 -7.63 23.87
CA LEU A 8 4.33 -7.13 22.49
C LEU A 8 4.81 -8.21 21.52
N PRO A 9 4.20 -8.32 20.33
CA PRO A 9 4.70 -9.20 19.28
C PRO A 9 6.14 -8.83 18.88
N ARG A 10 6.98 -9.85 18.70
CA ARG A 10 8.37 -9.67 18.25
C ARG A 10 8.52 -9.81 16.74
N HIS A 11 7.63 -10.57 16.09
CA HIS A 11 7.65 -10.78 14.65
C HIS A 11 6.24 -10.58 14.06
N LEU A 12 6.08 -9.52 13.28
CA LEU A 12 4.82 -9.15 12.63
C LEU A 12 4.76 -9.64 11.18
N LEU A 13 3.66 -10.27 10.79
CA LEU A 13 3.29 -10.39 9.38
C LEU A 13 2.34 -9.25 9.00
N VAL A 14 2.74 -8.41 8.06
CA VAL A 14 1.94 -7.29 7.54
C VAL A 14 1.45 -7.62 6.14
N ILE A 15 0.13 -7.76 5.94
CA ILE A 15 -0.44 -8.21 4.67
C ILE A 15 -0.99 -7.00 3.88
N ARG A 16 -0.39 -6.69 2.72
CA ARG A 16 -0.93 -5.73 1.74
C ARG A 16 -0.46 -6.05 0.32
N THR A 17 -1.34 -6.58 -0.52
CA THR A 17 -0.99 -7.12 -1.85
C THR A 17 -1.44 -6.25 -3.02
N SER A 18 -2.24 -5.22 -2.78
CA SER A 18 -2.79 -4.24 -3.75
C SER A 18 -3.60 -3.13 -3.03
N ALA A 19 -4.02 -2.03 -3.66
CA ALA A 19 -3.52 -1.55 -4.93
C ALA A 19 -2.14 -0.89 -4.74
N MET A 20 -1.42 -0.58 -5.82
CA MET A 20 -0.07 -0.01 -5.77
C MET A 20 0.03 1.20 -4.84
N GLY A 21 -0.85 2.19 -4.98
CA GLY A 21 -0.86 3.40 -4.14
C GLY A 21 -1.09 3.10 -2.66
N ASP A 22 -1.94 2.12 -2.33
CA ASP A 22 -2.15 1.70 -0.94
C ASP A 22 -0.90 1.01 -0.36
N VAL A 23 -0.19 0.20 -1.18
CA VAL A 23 1.07 -0.42 -0.77
C VAL A 23 2.13 0.65 -0.55
N ALA A 24 2.25 1.64 -1.46
CA ALA A 24 3.21 2.74 -1.36
C ALA A 24 2.99 3.63 -0.10
N MET A 25 1.81 3.61 0.50
CA MET A 25 1.53 4.32 1.75
C MET A 25 1.94 3.54 3.01
N LEU A 26 2.13 2.22 2.90
CA LEU A 26 2.46 1.37 4.05
C LEU A 26 3.84 1.68 4.67
N PRO A 27 4.90 1.99 3.91
CA PRO A 27 6.21 2.36 4.45
C PRO A 27 6.18 3.50 5.47
N HIS A 28 5.26 4.45 5.34
CA HIS A 28 5.14 5.56 6.31
C HIS A 28 4.73 5.06 7.70
N ALA A 29 3.77 4.14 7.77
CA ALA A 29 3.34 3.55 9.02
C ALA A 29 4.39 2.58 9.60
N LEU A 30 5.09 1.84 8.73
CA LEU A 30 6.17 0.94 9.14
C LEU A 30 7.39 1.70 9.67
N ARG A 31 7.73 2.84 9.06
CA ARG A 31 8.82 3.69 9.55
C ARG A 31 8.54 4.18 10.96
N ALA A 32 7.34 4.72 11.22
CA ALA A 32 6.95 5.15 12.55
C ALA A 32 6.96 4.00 13.58
N LEU A 33 6.53 2.81 13.17
CA LEU A 33 6.62 1.61 14.01
C LEU A 33 8.07 1.26 14.32
N LYS A 34 8.95 1.20 13.32
CA LYS A 34 10.36 0.81 13.47
C LYS A 34 11.19 1.86 14.21
N GLU A 35 10.83 3.14 14.11
CA GLU A 35 11.44 4.22 14.91
C GLU A 35 11.14 4.05 16.41
N ALA A 36 9.91 3.64 16.75
CA ALA A 36 9.51 3.41 18.14
C ALA A 36 9.92 2.02 18.68
N TYR A 37 10.02 1.03 17.80
CA TYR A 37 10.29 -0.38 18.13
C TYR A 37 11.26 -0.99 17.12
N PRO A 38 12.55 -0.61 17.14
CA PRO A 38 13.56 -1.06 16.17
C PRO A 38 13.79 -2.57 16.19
N GLU A 39 13.60 -3.22 17.35
CA GLU A 39 13.78 -4.65 17.55
C GLU A 39 12.68 -5.52 16.95
N VAL A 40 11.52 -4.93 16.60
CA VAL A 40 10.40 -5.69 16.06
C VAL A 40 10.71 -6.13 14.64
N LYS A 41 10.78 -7.45 14.43
CA LYS A 41 10.90 -8.01 13.09
C LYS A 41 9.58 -7.84 12.33
N VAL A 42 9.67 -7.36 11.11
CA VAL A 42 8.51 -7.18 10.22
C VAL A 42 8.73 -7.96 8.93
N THR A 43 7.77 -8.81 8.58
CA THR A 43 7.68 -9.43 7.26
C THR A 43 6.47 -8.88 6.53
N VAL A 44 6.69 -8.28 5.37
CA VAL A 44 5.63 -7.72 4.51
C VAL A 44 5.21 -8.74 3.48
N ALA A 45 3.96 -9.17 3.55
CA ALA A 45 3.34 -10.04 2.57
C ALA A 45 2.77 -9.19 1.42
N THR A 46 3.48 -9.13 0.30
CA THR A 46 3.16 -8.31 -0.85
C THR A 46 3.63 -8.96 -2.15
N LYS A 47 3.44 -8.30 -3.29
CA LYS A 47 4.01 -8.74 -4.57
C LYS A 47 5.44 -8.21 -4.70
N SER A 48 6.34 -8.99 -5.30
CA SER A 48 7.74 -8.60 -5.53
C SER A 48 7.88 -7.27 -6.27
N LEU A 49 6.97 -6.96 -7.20
CA LEU A 49 6.89 -5.67 -7.89
C LEU A 49 6.84 -4.45 -6.93
N PHE A 50 6.39 -4.64 -5.70
CA PHE A 50 6.22 -3.56 -4.73
C PHE A 50 7.37 -3.43 -3.72
N HIS A 51 8.36 -4.32 -3.75
CA HIS A 51 9.53 -4.25 -2.86
C HIS A 51 10.25 -2.90 -2.89
N PRO A 52 10.42 -2.22 -4.05
CA PRO A 52 11.09 -0.92 -4.09
C PRO A 52 10.44 0.18 -3.22
N PHE A 53 9.14 0.06 -2.88
CA PHE A 53 8.51 1.01 -1.97
C PHE A 53 9.06 0.95 -0.54
N PHE A 54 9.66 -0.17 -0.16
CA PHE A 54 10.17 -0.43 1.19
C PHE A 54 11.69 -0.21 1.31
N GLU A 55 12.31 0.35 0.27
CA GLU A 55 13.73 0.65 0.28
C GLU A 55 14.12 1.52 1.49
N GLY A 56 15.23 1.15 2.16
CA GLY A 56 15.70 1.82 3.38
C GLY A 56 14.89 1.51 4.65
N LEU A 57 14.00 0.49 4.60
CA LEU A 57 13.35 -0.08 5.78
C LEU A 57 13.91 -1.48 6.06
N ASP A 58 14.19 -1.76 7.32
CA ASP A 58 14.56 -3.11 7.78
C ASP A 58 13.30 -3.97 7.88
N VAL A 59 12.89 -4.57 6.75
CA VAL A 59 11.75 -5.47 6.63
C VAL A 59 12.08 -6.65 5.73
N GLY A 60 11.60 -7.83 6.10
CA GLY A 60 11.61 -9.00 5.22
C GLY A 60 10.37 -9.05 4.33
N PHE A 61 10.38 -9.93 3.33
CA PHE A 61 9.27 -10.12 2.42
C PHE A 61 8.79 -11.56 2.40
N LEU A 62 7.48 -11.72 2.22
CA LEU A 62 6.83 -12.96 1.84
C LEU A 62 6.04 -12.69 0.55
N ASP A 63 6.54 -13.18 -0.56
CA ASP A 63 5.97 -12.89 -1.87
C ASP A 63 4.64 -13.59 -2.11
N ILE A 64 3.68 -12.82 -2.60
CA ILE A 64 2.36 -13.35 -2.95
C ILE A 64 2.12 -13.28 -4.46
N GLU A 65 2.13 -14.44 -5.08
CA GLU A 65 1.76 -14.63 -6.48
C GLU A 65 0.26 -14.94 -6.64
N THR A 66 -0.55 -13.90 -6.61
CA THR A 66 -2.01 -14.04 -6.59
C THR A 66 -2.62 -14.67 -7.84
N ARG A 67 -1.89 -14.71 -8.94
CA ARG A 67 -2.32 -15.28 -10.23
C ARG A 67 -1.82 -16.69 -10.49
N ARG A 68 -0.79 -17.14 -9.75
CA ARG A 68 -0.13 -18.44 -9.90
C ARG A 68 -0.26 -19.27 -8.62
N THR A 69 0.81 -19.36 -7.84
CA THR A 69 0.97 -20.24 -6.68
C THR A 69 -0.05 -19.99 -5.55
N HIS A 70 -0.48 -18.73 -5.35
CA HIS A 70 -1.40 -18.34 -4.28
C HIS A 70 -2.82 -18.06 -4.80
N ARG A 71 -3.25 -18.74 -5.88
CA ARG A 71 -4.60 -18.57 -6.44
C ARG A 71 -5.64 -19.42 -5.69
N GLY A 72 -6.83 -18.83 -5.43
CA GLY A 72 -7.97 -19.53 -4.83
C GLY A 72 -7.74 -19.98 -3.38
N ILE A 73 -8.55 -20.94 -2.92
CA ILE A 73 -8.53 -21.44 -1.53
C ILE A 73 -7.24 -22.21 -1.24
N ARG A 74 -6.82 -23.09 -2.15
CA ARG A 74 -5.58 -23.87 -2.00
C ARG A 74 -4.36 -22.94 -1.87
N GLY A 75 -4.32 -21.87 -2.68
CA GLY A 75 -3.28 -20.85 -2.60
C GLY A 75 -3.30 -20.07 -1.27
N ALA A 76 -4.47 -19.79 -0.70
CA ALA A 76 -4.57 -19.14 0.60
C ALA A 76 -4.08 -20.06 1.74
N ILE A 77 -4.37 -21.36 1.67
CA ILE A 77 -3.88 -22.35 2.65
C ILE A 77 -2.36 -22.49 2.55
N ARG A 78 -1.81 -22.57 1.32
CA ARG A 78 -0.38 -22.61 1.08
C ARG A 78 0.31 -21.39 1.69
N PHE A 79 -0.19 -20.21 1.38
CA PHE A 79 0.34 -18.97 1.93
C PHE A 79 0.29 -18.93 3.48
N ALA A 80 -0.80 -19.42 4.08
CA ALA A 80 -0.91 -19.51 5.54
C ALA A 80 0.12 -20.48 6.15
N ARG A 81 0.51 -21.55 5.44
CA ARG A 81 1.60 -22.46 5.87
C ARG A 81 2.96 -21.77 5.79
N GLU A 82 3.27 -21.15 4.64
CA GLU A 82 4.51 -20.39 4.45
C GLU A 82 4.65 -19.27 5.51
N ALA A 83 3.56 -18.54 5.80
CA ALA A 83 3.55 -17.54 6.86
C ALA A 83 3.79 -18.13 8.26
N ALA A 84 3.26 -19.32 8.53
CA ALA A 84 3.44 -19.99 9.83
C ALA A 84 4.89 -20.48 10.03
N GLU A 85 5.59 -20.87 8.97
CA GLU A 85 7.00 -21.28 9.01
C GLU A 85 7.93 -20.12 9.43
N LEU A 86 7.51 -18.89 9.21
CA LEU A 86 8.25 -17.68 9.64
C LEU A 86 8.21 -17.45 11.16
N LYS A 87 7.48 -18.27 11.94
CA LYS A 87 7.32 -18.13 13.39
C LYS A 87 6.87 -16.72 13.78
N ILE A 88 5.82 -16.24 13.11
CA ILE A 88 5.21 -14.93 13.37
C ILE A 88 4.42 -14.95 14.66
N ASP A 89 4.44 -13.85 15.41
CA ASP A 89 3.72 -13.67 16.69
C ASP A 89 2.39 -12.95 16.52
N ALA A 90 2.21 -12.18 15.44
CA ALA A 90 0.96 -11.48 15.16
C ALA A 90 0.81 -11.13 13.66
N VAL A 91 -0.44 -10.92 13.26
CA VAL A 91 -0.80 -10.52 11.89
C VAL A 91 -1.46 -9.14 11.88
N ALA A 92 -0.94 -8.26 11.04
CA ALA A 92 -1.52 -6.98 10.68
C ALA A 92 -2.11 -7.04 9.27
N ASP A 93 -3.42 -7.30 9.15
CA ASP A 93 -4.10 -7.34 7.85
C ASP A 93 -4.50 -5.93 7.40
N MET A 94 -3.65 -5.31 6.59
CA MET A 94 -3.87 -3.99 5.98
C MET A 94 -4.69 -4.08 4.69
N HIS A 95 -5.03 -5.29 4.23
CA HIS A 95 -5.73 -5.51 2.97
C HIS A 95 -7.23 -5.73 3.14
N ASN A 96 -7.63 -6.59 4.10
CA ASN A 96 -9.01 -6.93 4.44
C ASN A 96 -9.87 -7.27 3.20
N VAL A 97 -9.42 -8.25 2.42
CA VAL A 97 -10.12 -8.86 1.28
C VAL A 97 -10.36 -10.35 1.53
N LEU A 98 -11.18 -11.00 0.72
CA LEU A 98 -11.55 -12.41 0.92
C LEU A 98 -10.33 -13.32 1.14
N ARG A 99 -9.28 -13.16 0.32
CA ARG A 99 -8.03 -13.93 0.45
C ARG A 99 -7.34 -13.71 1.80
N SER A 100 -7.15 -12.45 2.21
CA SER A 100 -6.52 -12.18 3.50
C SER A 100 -7.39 -12.62 4.67
N LYS A 101 -8.72 -12.65 4.52
CA LYS A 101 -9.64 -13.23 5.51
C LYS A 101 -9.38 -14.72 5.72
N MET A 102 -9.17 -15.48 4.64
CA MET A 102 -8.88 -16.90 4.73
C MET A 102 -7.52 -17.17 5.38
N VAL A 103 -6.49 -16.43 4.98
CA VAL A 103 -5.14 -16.55 5.56
C VAL A 103 -5.16 -16.25 7.05
N ARG A 104 -5.74 -15.12 7.44
CA ARG A 104 -5.80 -14.74 8.85
C ARG A 104 -6.66 -15.71 9.69
N ALA A 105 -7.73 -16.28 9.13
CA ALA A 105 -8.53 -17.31 9.83
C ALA A 105 -7.66 -18.54 10.12
N ALA A 106 -6.89 -19.03 9.14
CA ALA A 106 -6.00 -20.16 9.32
C ALA A 106 -4.88 -19.89 10.34
N LEU A 107 -4.36 -18.66 10.40
CA LEU A 107 -3.35 -18.26 11.39
C LEU A 107 -3.97 -18.03 12.78
N HIS A 108 -5.17 -17.49 12.84
CA HIS A 108 -5.91 -17.30 14.10
C HIS A 108 -6.25 -18.62 14.77
N LEU A 109 -6.64 -19.64 14.00
CA LEU A 109 -6.86 -21.01 14.50
C LEU A 109 -5.60 -21.63 15.14
N ARG A 110 -4.42 -21.10 14.83
CA ARG A 110 -3.12 -21.47 15.45
C ARG A 110 -2.78 -20.59 16.66
N GLY A 111 -3.72 -19.80 17.15
CA GLY A 111 -3.54 -18.92 18.32
C GLY A 111 -2.80 -17.61 18.01
N ILE A 112 -2.52 -17.30 16.72
CA ILE A 112 -1.81 -16.07 16.34
C ILE A 112 -2.79 -14.89 16.35
N PRO A 113 -2.55 -13.84 17.16
CA PRO A 113 -3.40 -12.66 17.21
C PRO A 113 -3.42 -11.91 15.90
N VAL A 114 -4.60 -11.40 15.51
CA VAL A 114 -4.84 -10.71 14.27
C VAL A 114 -5.45 -9.34 14.51
N SER A 115 -4.88 -8.31 13.89
CA SER A 115 -5.48 -6.98 13.78
C SER A 115 -5.76 -6.63 12.33
N VAL A 116 -6.92 -6.02 12.06
CA VAL A 116 -7.43 -5.80 10.70
C VAL A 116 -7.73 -4.34 10.46
N ILE A 117 -7.40 -3.83 9.27
CA ILE A 117 -7.71 -2.46 8.90
C ILE A 117 -9.21 -2.17 8.87
N HIS A 118 -9.61 -1.05 9.47
CA HIS A 118 -10.92 -0.44 9.28
C HIS A 118 -10.92 0.47 8.07
N LYS A 119 -11.60 0.07 6.97
CA LYS A 119 -11.63 0.85 5.72
C LYS A 119 -12.56 2.06 5.75
N GLY A 120 -13.30 2.28 6.83
CA GLY A 120 -14.23 3.40 6.98
C GLY A 120 -15.38 3.39 5.95
N ARG A 121 -15.78 2.20 5.47
CA ARG A 121 -16.85 2.11 4.45
C ARG A 121 -18.19 2.64 4.95
N ILE A 122 -18.57 2.32 6.19
CA ILE A 122 -19.80 2.80 6.82
C ILE A 122 -19.72 4.31 7.00
N GLU A 123 -18.60 4.82 7.49
CA GLU A 123 -18.33 6.23 7.67
C GLU A 123 -18.40 7.00 6.35
N LYS A 124 -17.84 6.44 5.27
CA LYS A 124 -17.94 6.97 3.91
C LYS A 124 -19.38 6.99 3.42
N TYR A 125 -20.11 5.89 3.59
CA TYR A 125 -21.50 5.75 3.15
C TYR A 125 -22.43 6.75 3.86
N MET A 126 -22.31 6.87 5.19
CA MET A 126 -23.09 7.84 5.97
C MET A 126 -22.81 9.29 5.59
N ARG A 127 -21.63 9.59 5.06
CA ARG A 127 -21.27 10.95 4.62
C ARG A 127 -21.77 11.28 3.22
N LEU A 128 -21.91 10.28 2.32
CA LEU A 128 -22.45 10.50 0.97
C LEU A 128 -23.94 10.89 0.98
N GLY A 129 -24.69 10.56 2.05
CA GLY A 129 -26.09 10.92 2.21
C GLY A 129 -26.33 12.29 2.88
N ARG A 130 -25.28 12.97 3.35
CA ARG A 130 -25.34 14.31 3.92
C ARG A 130 -24.70 15.29 2.95
N GLY A 131 -25.41 16.36 2.57
CA GLY A 131 -24.88 17.39 1.66
C GLY A 131 -23.46 17.85 2.04
N SER A 132 -22.76 18.47 1.12
CA SER A 132 -21.33 18.81 1.20
C SER A 132 -20.92 19.75 2.33
N GLU A 133 -21.84 20.39 3.02
CA GLU A 133 -21.55 21.32 4.10
C GLU A 133 -21.18 20.59 5.40
N GLY A 134 -19.99 20.87 5.94
CA GLY A 134 -19.54 20.37 7.24
C GLY A 134 -18.97 18.95 7.26
N VAL A 135 -18.68 18.35 6.11
CA VAL A 135 -18.11 16.99 6.05
C VAL A 135 -16.65 16.99 6.49
N LYS A 136 -16.39 16.49 7.72
CA LYS A 136 -15.01 16.27 8.18
C LYS A 136 -14.29 15.25 7.28
N PRO A 137 -13.01 15.47 6.92
CA PRO A 137 -12.25 14.53 6.10
C PRO A 137 -12.18 13.14 6.76
N LEU A 138 -12.18 12.10 5.93
CA LEU A 138 -11.99 10.72 6.41
C LEU A 138 -10.56 10.57 6.98
N LYS A 139 -10.43 9.73 8.01
CA LYS A 139 -9.11 9.38 8.55
C LYS A 139 -8.19 8.89 7.43
N HIS A 140 -6.99 9.47 7.35
CA HIS A 140 -6.00 9.15 6.33
C HIS A 140 -5.57 7.68 6.39
N THR A 141 -5.27 7.07 5.24
CA THR A 141 -4.96 5.63 5.15
C THR A 141 -3.75 5.24 6.00
N VAL A 142 -2.70 6.08 6.04
CA VAL A 142 -1.51 5.82 6.88
C VAL A 142 -1.89 5.72 8.35
N ILE A 143 -2.76 6.63 8.84
CA ILE A 143 -3.22 6.57 10.24
C ILE A 143 -4.05 5.32 10.50
N ARG A 144 -4.86 4.88 9.51
CA ARG A 144 -5.58 3.59 9.61
C ARG A 144 -4.64 2.40 9.70
N TYR A 145 -3.46 2.46 9.07
CA TYR A 145 -2.39 1.45 9.22
C TYR A 145 -1.79 1.50 10.62
N CYS A 146 -1.48 2.68 11.15
CA CYS A 146 -0.99 2.83 12.52
C CYS A 146 -1.99 2.28 13.55
N ASP A 147 -3.30 2.51 13.35
CA ASP A 147 -4.34 1.97 14.22
C ASP A 147 -4.35 0.43 14.25
N VAL A 148 -3.94 -0.25 13.16
CA VAL A 148 -3.80 -1.72 13.16
C VAL A 148 -2.70 -2.15 14.12
N PHE A 149 -1.56 -1.49 14.10
CA PHE A 149 -0.44 -1.77 15.00
C PHE A 149 -0.78 -1.43 16.45
N ARG A 150 -1.45 -0.30 16.69
CA ARG A 150 -1.91 0.09 18.05
C ARG A 150 -2.84 -0.94 18.66
N ARG A 151 -3.73 -1.56 17.87
CA ARG A 151 -4.58 -2.65 18.36
C ARG A 151 -3.82 -3.94 18.68
N LEU A 152 -2.61 -4.12 18.16
CA LEU A 152 -1.69 -5.19 18.56
C LEU A 152 -0.90 -4.87 19.84
N GLY A 153 -1.01 -3.64 20.34
CA GLY A 153 -0.39 -3.19 21.59
C GLY A 153 0.76 -2.21 21.41
N PHE A 154 1.15 -1.88 20.18
CA PHE A 154 2.19 -0.89 19.91
C PHE A 154 1.66 0.52 20.13
N ASP A 155 2.38 1.32 20.89
CA ASP A 155 2.05 2.73 21.13
C ASP A 155 3.14 3.62 20.54
N PHE A 156 2.78 4.43 19.55
CA PHE A 156 3.68 5.36 18.88
C PHE A 156 2.87 6.51 18.26
N PRO A 157 3.49 7.70 18.08
CA PRO A 157 2.82 8.86 17.51
C PRO A 157 2.46 8.63 16.03
N ASP A 158 1.53 9.42 15.51
CA ASP A 158 1.25 9.43 14.08
C ASP A 158 2.49 9.82 13.28
N PRO A 159 2.74 9.17 12.15
CA PRO A 159 3.92 9.45 11.36
C PRO A 159 3.91 10.89 10.85
N ARG A 160 5.04 11.55 10.97
CA ARG A 160 5.26 12.86 10.36
C ARG A 160 5.31 12.73 8.84
N PRO A 161 4.97 13.79 8.09
CA PRO A 161 5.22 13.82 6.66
C PRO A 161 6.68 13.43 6.39
N ALA A 162 6.90 12.52 5.46
CA ALA A 162 8.26 12.12 5.13
C ALA A 162 9.00 13.34 4.54
N GLU A 163 10.23 13.56 5.01
CA GLU A 163 11.11 14.53 4.39
C GLU A 163 11.36 14.16 2.93
N LYS A 164 11.26 15.15 2.05
CA LYS A 164 11.60 14.97 0.64
C LYS A 164 13.11 14.73 0.53
N ARG A 165 13.51 13.48 0.36
CA ARG A 165 14.93 13.18 0.08
C ARG A 165 15.17 13.40 -1.40
N PRO A 166 16.18 14.21 -1.77
CA PRO A 166 16.61 14.32 -3.15
C PRO A 166 16.97 12.93 -3.69
N ARG A 167 16.42 12.58 -4.82
CA ARG A 167 16.81 11.36 -5.54
C ARG A 167 17.46 11.76 -6.84
N PRO A 168 18.49 11.03 -7.30
CA PRO A 168 19.03 11.24 -8.64
C PRO A 168 17.88 11.17 -9.65
N ASN A 169 17.82 12.14 -10.54
CA ASN A 169 16.84 12.13 -11.61
C ASN A 169 17.28 11.11 -12.68
N PRO A 170 16.54 10.00 -12.89
CA PRO A 170 16.94 8.97 -13.87
C PRO A 170 16.94 9.48 -15.29
N MET A 171 16.32 10.63 -15.56
CA MET A 171 16.26 11.29 -16.88
C MET A 171 17.36 12.32 -17.07
N GLY A 172 18.35 12.38 -16.16
CA GLY A 172 19.46 13.33 -16.17
C GLY A 172 19.15 14.68 -15.52
N GLU A 173 19.99 15.67 -15.80
CA GLU A 173 19.84 17.01 -15.25
C GLU A 173 18.57 17.68 -15.78
N LYS A 174 17.74 18.18 -14.86
CA LYS A 174 16.52 18.90 -15.22
C LYS A 174 16.86 20.31 -15.70
N ARG A 175 16.63 20.58 -16.98
CA ARG A 175 16.68 21.92 -17.54
C ARG A 175 15.29 22.34 -17.99
N GLY A 176 14.88 23.54 -17.60
CA GLY A 176 13.56 24.07 -17.91
C GLY A 176 12.41 23.41 -17.12
N VAL A 177 11.21 23.54 -17.64
CA VAL A 177 9.96 23.02 -17.06
C VAL A 177 9.57 21.71 -17.72
N TRP A 178 9.56 20.64 -16.93
CA TRP A 178 9.17 19.31 -17.37
C TRP A 178 7.79 18.95 -16.84
N ILE A 179 6.98 18.32 -17.67
CA ILE A 179 5.65 17.84 -17.29
C ILE A 179 5.52 16.34 -17.51
N GLY A 180 4.91 15.64 -16.56
CA GLY A 180 4.51 14.25 -16.72
C GLY A 180 3.02 14.16 -17.02
N PHE A 181 2.66 13.45 -18.07
CA PHE A 181 1.29 13.17 -18.47
C PHE A 181 1.01 11.67 -18.35
N ALA A 182 0.00 11.29 -17.56
CA ALA A 182 -0.36 9.89 -17.28
C ALA A 182 -1.83 9.64 -17.69
N PRO A 183 -2.12 9.43 -18.98
CA PRO A 183 -3.49 9.30 -19.47
C PRO A 183 -4.12 7.93 -19.18
N PHE A 184 -3.32 6.92 -18.86
CA PHE A 184 -3.75 5.53 -18.79
C PHE A 184 -4.12 5.09 -17.37
N SER A 185 -5.07 4.15 -17.29
CA SER A 185 -5.48 3.53 -16.04
C SER A 185 -5.95 2.10 -16.28
N ALA A 186 -5.74 1.21 -15.31
CA ALA A 186 -6.32 -0.13 -15.31
C ALA A 186 -7.87 -0.15 -15.28
N GLN A 187 -8.50 1.00 -15.07
CA GLN A 187 -9.95 1.16 -15.08
C GLN A 187 -10.37 2.03 -16.27
N PRO A 188 -11.17 1.51 -17.23
CA PRO A 188 -11.56 2.25 -18.45
C PRO A 188 -12.16 3.63 -18.15
N GLY A 189 -13.01 3.76 -17.12
CA GLY A 189 -13.62 5.03 -16.73
C GLY A 189 -12.66 6.07 -16.12
N LYS A 190 -11.37 5.74 -15.97
CA LYS A 190 -10.31 6.65 -15.50
C LYS A 190 -9.22 6.88 -16.56
N THR A 191 -9.32 6.19 -17.69
CA THR A 191 -8.41 6.38 -18.82
C THR A 191 -8.85 7.63 -19.59
N TYR A 192 -7.90 8.53 -19.84
CA TYR A 192 -8.19 9.69 -20.67
C TYR A 192 -8.30 9.26 -22.14
N PRO A 193 -9.30 9.75 -22.90
CA PRO A 193 -9.51 9.29 -24.27
C PRO A 193 -8.28 9.51 -25.15
N GLU A 194 -7.93 8.51 -25.97
CA GLU A 194 -6.68 8.50 -26.75
C GLU A 194 -6.53 9.72 -27.67
N LYS A 195 -7.59 10.06 -28.43
CA LYS A 195 -7.57 11.25 -29.31
C LYS A 195 -7.30 12.55 -28.54
N LEU A 196 -7.95 12.71 -27.37
CA LEU A 196 -7.74 13.88 -26.52
C LEU A 196 -6.36 13.85 -25.84
N SER A 197 -5.84 12.65 -25.55
CA SER A 197 -4.47 12.49 -25.02
C SER A 197 -3.44 12.96 -26.03
N ALA A 198 -3.57 12.61 -27.31
CA ALA A 198 -2.67 13.06 -28.37
C ALA A 198 -2.72 14.59 -28.55
N GLU A 199 -3.93 15.16 -28.52
CA GLU A 199 -4.09 16.62 -28.58
C GLU A 199 -3.47 17.31 -27.36
N ALA A 200 -3.69 16.78 -26.15
CA ALA A 200 -3.10 17.32 -24.93
C ALA A 200 -1.56 17.27 -24.99
N VAL A 201 -0.96 16.16 -25.43
CA VAL A 201 0.50 16.05 -25.60
C VAL A 201 1.02 17.11 -26.59
N ARG A 202 0.33 17.30 -27.71
CA ARG A 202 0.71 18.32 -28.71
C ARG A 202 0.70 19.73 -28.13
N LEU A 203 -0.36 20.08 -27.39
CA LEU A 203 -0.49 21.38 -26.73
C LEU A 203 0.56 21.59 -25.64
N LEU A 204 0.83 20.54 -24.86
CA LEU A 204 1.85 20.59 -23.81
C LEU A 204 3.26 20.71 -24.39
N SER A 205 3.57 19.99 -25.48
CA SER A 205 4.88 20.06 -26.14
C SER A 205 5.19 21.45 -26.72
N GLY A 206 4.16 22.25 -27.02
CA GLY A 206 4.35 23.66 -27.46
C GLY A 206 4.57 24.63 -26.27
N ARG A 207 4.41 24.20 -25.02
CA ARG A 207 4.48 25.09 -23.84
C ARG A 207 5.55 24.73 -22.84
N PHE A 208 6.05 23.48 -22.87
CA PHE A 208 6.99 22.93 -21.89
C PHE A 208 8.22 22.39 -22.58
N ASP A 209 9.36 22.46 -21.89
CA ASP A 209 10.64 22.03 -22.45
C ASP A 209 10.72 20.50 -22.63
N ARG A 210 9.99 19.75 -21.82
CA ARG A 210 9.83 18.29 -21.96
C ARG A 210 8.47 17.81 -21.49
N VAL A 211 7.89 16.89 -22.25
CA VAL A 211 6.67 16.16 -21.90
C VAL A 211 7.00 14.68 -21.83
N PHE A 212 6.72 14.06 -20.68
CA PHE A 212 6.87 12.63 -20.46
C PHE A 212 5.49 11.99 -20.43
N VAL A 213 5.23 11.04 -21.33
CA VAL A 213 4.01 10.24 -21.29
C VAL A 213 4.31 8.97 -20.49
N HIS A 214 3.58 8.79 -19.37
CA HIS A 214 3.70 7.59 -18.54
C HIS A 214 2.78 6.49 -19.07
N SER A 215 3.36 5.33 -19.41
CA SER A 215 2.63 4.15 -19.85
C SER A 215 3.02 2.93 -19.03
N GLY A 216 2.10 1.95 -18.92
CA GLY A 216 2.31 0.66 -18.25
C GLY A 216 2.85 -0.45 -19.16
N GLY A 217 3.18 -0.14 -20.43
CA GLY A 217 3.57 -1.11 -21.46
C GLY A 217 2.38 -1.66 -22.27
N GLY A 218 2.62 -2.64 -23.15
CA GLY A 218 1.59 -3.18 -24.05
C GLY A 218 1.00 -2.12 -24.99
N GLU A 219 -0.33 -2.11 -25.16
CA GLU A 219 -1.04 -1.15 -26.01
C GLU A 219 -0.76 0.31 -25.63
N GLU A 220 -0.54 0.60 -24.35
CA GLU A 220 -0.20 1.93 -23.87
C GLU A 220 1.18 2.40 -24.37
N ALA A 221 2.11 1.47 -24.63
CA ALA A 221 3.43 1.78 -25.18
C ALA A 221 3.38 2.14 -26.66
N GLU A 222 2.39 1.66 -27.42
CA GLU A 222 2.17 2.03 -28.83
C GLU A 222 1.73 3.49 -28.96
N PHE A 223 0.91 3.96 -28.06
CA PHE A 223 0.52 5.37 -28.02
C PHE A 223 1.71 6.32 -27.77
N ALA A 224 2.72 5.87 -27.04
CA ALA A 224 3.88 6.69 -26.66
C ALA A 224 4.97 6.75 -27.75
N ARG A 225 4.81 6.02 -28.87
CA ARG A 225 5.70 6.05 -30.04
C ARG A 225 5.21 7.02 -31.11
#